data_4dc32cfa1d2e55aef443a57dc671910d
#
_entry.id   4dc32cfa1d2e55aef443a57dc671910d
#
_cell.length_a   1.000
_cell.length_b   1.000
_cell.length_c   1.000
_cell.angle_alpha   90.00
_cell.angle_beta   90.00
_cell.angle_gamma   90.00
#
_symmetry.space_group_name_H-M   'P 1'
#
loop_
_entity.id
_entity.type
_entity.pdbx_description
1 polymer ?
#
loop_
_entity_poly.entity_id
_entity_poly.type
_entity_poly.pdbx_seq_one_letter_code
_entity_poly.pdbx_strand_id
1 'polypeptide(L)'
;METKDGFLVINKDKGCTSHDCVKQIRKLLNTKKVGHTGTLDPEVVGTLPIAIGSATRFIQYLPQGKTYIGQIKLGIRTSTDDINGEIINQKSWPKISDKILDQYLDRFRGIIKQIPPKVSSVHINGERAYKKSLRNENFELPPRKVKIDELTLMKWDQINGIIEIKIKCSAGTYISCLLYTSPSPRDAQL
;
A
#
# COMPACT_ATOMS: atom_id res chain seq x y z
N MET A 1 22.87 -14.42 -28.71
CA MET A 1 21.60 -14.34 -27.94
C MET A 1 21.08 -12.94 -28.03
N GLU A 2 19.95 -12.73 -28.67
CA GLU A 2 19.30 -11.42 -28.68
C GLU A 2 18.95 -11.02 -27.26
N THR A 3 19.47 -9.88 -26.81
CA THR A 3 19.11 -9.28 -25.52
C THR A 3 17.69 -8.74 -25.64
N LYS A 4 16.75 -9.39 -24.98
CA LYS A 4 15.36 -8.91 -24.92
C LYS A 4 15.31 -7.76 -23.94
N ASP A 5 15.23 -6.53 -24.44
CA ASP A 5 15.10 -5.31 -23.66
C ASP A 5 13.67 -4.78 -23.78
N GLY A 6 13.06 -4.36 -22.67
CA GLY A 6 11.71 -3.81 -22.70
C GLY A 6 10.96 -3.90 -21.38
N PHE A 7 9.66 -3.64 -21.45
CA PHE A 7 8.76 -3.76 -20.32
C PHE A 7 7.77 -4.90 -20.56
N LEU A 8 7.54 -5.68 -19.50
CA LEU A 8 6.52 -6.70 -19.43
C LEU A 8 5.56 -6.33 -18.33
N VAL A 9 4.27 -6.36 -18.60
CA VAL A 9 3.23 -6.13 -17.61
C VAL A 9 2.66 -7.47 -17.19
N ILE A 10 2.72 -7.78 -15.89
CA ILE A 10 2.17 -9.00 -15.32
C ILE A 10 1.07 -8.69 -14.32
N ASN A 11 0.18 -9.66 -14.12
CA ASN A 11 -0.74 -9.68 -12.99
C ASN A 11 -0.04 -10.45 -11.86
N LYS A 12 0.31 -9.74 -10.75
CA LYS A 12 0.91 -10.38 -9.59
C LYS A 12 -0.17 -11.08 -8.78
N ASP A 13 0.01 -12.35 -8.52
CA ASP A 13 -0.89 -13.14 -7.68
C ASP A 13 -0.68 -12.85 -6.19
N LYS A 14 -1.70 -13.21 -5.38
CA LYS A 14 -1.63 -13.21 -3.92
C LYS A 14 -0.60 -14.21 -3.42
N GLY A 15 0.05 -13.90 -2.30
CA GLY A 15 0.99 -14.79 -1.62
C GLY A 15 2.43 -14.72 -2.14
N CYS A 16 2.72 -14.02 -3.25
CA CYS A 16 4.08 -13.82 -3.74
C CYS A 16 4.53 -12.36 -3.60
N THR A 17 5.82 -12.14 -3.37
CA THR A 17 6.40 -10.80 -3.37
C THR A 17 6.65 -10.29 -4.79
N SER A 18 6.73 -8.97 -4.97
CA SER A 18 7.17 -8.37 -6.26
C SER A 18 8.56 -8.89 -6.68
N HIS A 19 9.41 -9.21 -5.70
CA HIS A 19 10.75 -9.76 -5.98
C HIS A 19 10.70 -11.21 -6.46
N ASP A 20 9.75 -12.02 -6.01
CA ASP A 20 9.58 -13.40 -6.49
C ASP A 20 9.14 -13.41 -7.95
N CYS A 21 8.28 -12.46 -8.35
CA CYS A 21 7.97 -12.25 -9.77
C CYS A 21 9.23 -11.93 -10.59
N VAL A 22 10.10 -11.04 -10.07
CA VAL A 22 11.39 -10.74 -10.72
C VAL A 22 12.27 -11.99 -10.84
N LYS A 23 12.35 -12.82 -9.78
CA LYS A 23 13.12 -14.09 -9.81
C LYS A 23 12.60 -15.05 -10.89
N GLN A 24 11.27 -15.20 -10.99
CA GLN A 24 10.66 -16.06 -12.01
C GLN A 24 10.98 -15.57 -13.43
N ILE A 25 10.84 -14.27 -13.69
CA ILE A 25 11.16 -13.66 -14.99
C ILE A 25 12.65 -13.81 -15.32
N ARG A 26 13.55 -13.62 -14.35
CA ARG A 26 14.99 -13.87 -14.52
C ARG A 26 15.28 -15.29 -14.98
N LYS A 27 14.61 -16.27 -14.36
CA LYS A 27 14.76 -17.70 -14.73
C LYS A 27 14.22 -17.98 -16.13
N LEU A 28 13.01 -17.48 -16.42
CA LEU A 28 12.36 -17.71 -17.73
C LEU A 28 13.16 -17.12 -18.90
N LEU A 29 13.71 -15.93 -18.73
CA LEU A 29 14.43 -15.21 -19.78
C LEU A 29 15.95 -15.41 -19.73
N ASN A 30 16.44 -16.22 -18.79
CA ASN A 30 17.87 -16.45 -18.55
C ASN A 30 18.70 -15.15 -18.51
N THR A 31 18.21 -14.15 -17.75
CA THR A 31 18.87 -12.84 -17.61
C THR A 31 18.84 -12.36 -16.16
N LYS A 32 19.94 -11.71 -15.72
CA LYS A 32 20.03 -11.11 -14.38
C LYS A 32 19.42 -9.70 -14.33
N LYS A 33 19.35 -9.01 -15.48
CA LYS A 33 18.85 -7.63 -15.56
C LYS A 33 17.33 -7.60 -15.65
N VAL A 34 16.67 -7.74 -14.51
CA VAL A 34 15.21 -7.63 -14.38
C VAL A 34 14.89 -6.90 -13.10
N GLY A 35 13.97 -5.95 -13.15
CA GLY A 35 13.50 -5.16 -12.01
C GLY A 35 12.01 -4.84 -12.13
N HIS A 36 11.33 -4.65 -11.01
CA HIS A 36 9.93 -4.16 -10.98
C HIS A 36 9.88 -2.65 -10.82
N THR A 37 8.82 -2.01 -11.30
CA THR A 37 8.65 -0.55 -11.26
C THR A 37 8.09 -0.02 -9.93
N GLY A 38 7.67 -0.91 -9.04
CA GLY A 38 7.17 -0.53 -7.71
C GLY A 38 6.71 -1.76 -6.93
N THR A 39 6.89 -1.73 -5.63
CA THR A 39 6.52 -2.83 -4.75
C THR A 39 5.00 -2.92 -4.60
N LEU A 40 4.47 -4.13 -4.69
CA LEU A 40 3.16 -4.54 -4.19
C LEU A 40 3.39 -5.53 -3.05
N ASP A 41 2.62 -5.39 -1.98
CA ASP A 41 2.69 -6.29 -0.84
C ASP A 41 2.25 -7.71 -1.23
N PRO A 42 2.65 -8.76 -0.50
CA PRO A 42 2.33 -10.15 -0.85
C PRO A 42 0.83 -10.40 -1.01
N GLU A 43 0.01 -9.81 -0.15
CA GLU A 43 -1.45 -9.96 -0.16
C GLU A 43 -2.16 -9.18 -1.28
N VAL A 44 -1.47 -8.20 -1.88
CA VAL A 44 -2.03 -7.38 -2.96
C VAL A 44 -1.88 -8.09 -4.29
N VAL A 45 -2.96 -8.18 -5.04
CA VAL A 45 -2.99 -8.67 -6.43
C VAL A 45 -3.03 -7.50 -7.41
N GLY A 46 -2.58 -7.69 -8.63
CA GLY A 46 -2.77 -6.72 -9.71
C GLY A 46 -1.52 -6.42 -10.53
N THR A 47 -1.62 -5.36 -11.28
CA THR A 47 -0.66 -4.95 -12.30
C THR A 47 0.72 -4.63 -11.73
N LEU A 48 1.73 -5.37 -12.16
CA LEU A 48 3.13 -5.15 -11.82
C LEU A 48 3.97 -5.07 -13.11
N PRO A 49 4.38 -3.86 -13.54
CA PRO A 49 5.28 -3.72 -14.66
C PRO A 49 6.70 -4.15 -14.27
N ILE A 50 7.31 -4.94 -15.13
CA ILE A 50 8.67 -5.48 -15.01
C ILE A 50 9.52 -4.91 -16.14
N ALA A 51 10.67 -4.35 -15.79
CA ALA A 51 11.67 -3.92 -16.75
C ALA A 51 12.72 -5.01 -16.96
N ILE A 52 13.11 -5.24 -18.21
CA ILE A 52 14.02 -6.30 -18.61
C ILE A 52 15.21 -5.67 -19.36
N GLY A 53 16.41 -6.13 -19.08
CA GLY A 53 17.63 -5.71 -19.75
C GLY A 53 17.94 -4.24 -19.53
N SER A 54 18.26 -3.50 -20.59
CA SER A 54 18.57 -2.05 -20.53
C SER A 54 17.39 -1.21 -20.06
N ALA A 55 16.14 -1.67 -20.23
CA ALA A 55 14.95 -0.97 -19.76
C ALA A 55 14.93 -0.76 -18.24
N THR A 56 15.68 -1.53 -17.45
CA THR A 56 15.79 -1.34 -16.00
C THR A 56 16.30 0.06 -15.61
N ARG A 57 17.06 0.72 -16.48
CA ARG A 57 17.56 2.08 -16.25
C ARG A 57 16.44 3.14 -16.33
N PHE A 58 15.36 2.82 -17.03
CA PHE A 58 14.24 3.74 -17.24
C PHE A 58 13.20 3.70 -16.12
N ILE A 59 13.29 2.74 -15.20
CA ILE A 59 12.35 2.62 -14.07
C ILE A 59 12.22 3.94 -13.29
N GLN A 60 13.34 4.65 -13.08
CA GLN A 60 13.37 5.90 -12.33
C GLN A 60 12.60 7.06 -13.00
N TYR A 61 12.35 6.96 -14.31
CA TYR A 61 11.64 7.99 -15.09
C TYR A 61 10.15 7.67 -15.28
N LEU A 62 9.70 6.49 -14.87
CA LEU A 62 8.30 6.10 -14.98
C LEU A 62 7.44 6.80 -13.94
N PRO A 63 6.16 7.04 -14.24
CA PRO A 63 5.20 7.52 -13.24
C PRO A 63 5.17 6.61 -12.04
N GLN A 64 5.34 7.18 -10.85
CA GLN A 64 5.46 6.41 -9.60
C GLN A 64 4.13 6.25 -8.85
N GLY A 65 3.07 6.93 -9.28
CA GLY A 65 1.74 6.82 -8.66
C GLY A 65 1.08 5.47 -8.92
N LYS A 66 0.20 5.06 -8.01
CA LYS A 66 -0.57 3.82 -8.10
C LYS A 66 -2.04 4.06 -7.85
N THR A 67 -2.87 3.20 -8.44
CA THR A 67 -4.31 3.14 -8.15
C THR A 67 -4.61 1.79 -7.53
N TYR A 68 -5.33 1.82 -6.41
CA TYR A 68 -5.78 0.64 -5.69
C TYR A 68 -7.30 0.62 -5.60
N ILE A 69 -7.85 -0.57 -5.56
CA ILE A 69 -9.20 -0.84 -5.08
C ILE A 69 -9.03 -1.68 -3.82
N GLY A 70 -9.67 -1.27 -2.74
CA GLY A 70 -9.52 -1.94 -1.46
C GLY A 70 -10.77 -1.86 -0.61
N GLN A 71 -10.83 -2.69 0.41
CA GLN A 71 -11.92 -2.73 1.36
C GLN A 71 -11.43 -2.35 2.75
N ILE A 72 -12.24 -1.58 3.45
CA ILE A 72 -12.04 -1.17 4.84
C ILE A 72 -13.14 -1.81 5.66
N LYS A 73 -12.76 -2.52 6.70
CA LYS A 73 -13.68 -3.08 7.69
C LYS A 73 -13.77 -2.16 8.89
N LEU A 74 -14.92 -1.54 9.10
CA LEU A 74 -15.15 -0.71 10.28
C LEU A 74 -15.29 -1.55 11.54
N GLY A 75 -15.00 -0.93 12.67
CA GLY A 75 -15.18 -1.53 13.98
C GLY A 75 -14.15 -2.57 14.38
N ILE A 76 -13.15 -2.87 13.54
CA ILE A 76 -12.08 -3.83 13.84
C ILE A 76 -10.74 -3.13 13.74
N ARG A 77 -9.90 -3.29 14.76
CA ARG A 77 -8.49 -2.91 14.72
C ARG A 77 -7.62 -4.14 14.91
N THR A 78 -6.62 -4.30 14.06
CA THR A 78 -5.67 -5.41 14.12
C THR A 78 -4.27 -4.95 14.48
N SER A 79 -3.40 -5.87 14.88
CA SER A 79 -2.01 -5.59 15.27
C SER A 79 -1.13 -5.13 14.11
N THR A 80 -1.50 -5.46 12.88
CA THR A 80 -0.74 -5.13 11.64
C THR A 80 -1.42 -4.08 10.78
N ASP A 81 -2.57 -3.56 11.21
CA ASP A 81 -3.41 -2.63 10.45
C ASP A 81 -3.92 -3.21 9.12
N ASP A 82 -3.93 -4.53 8.98
CA ASP A 82 -4.50 -5.28 7.86
C ASP A 82 -5.24 -6.55 8.35
N ILE A 83 -5.81 -7.32 7.41
CA ILE A 83 -6.63 -8.50 7.72
C ILE A 83 -5.85 -9.68 8.30
N ASN A 84 -4.51 -9.66 8.26
CA ASN A 84 -3.66 -10.76 8.73
C ASN A 84 -3.26 -10.60 10.20
N GLY A 85 -3.48 -9.41 10.78
CA GLY A 85 -3.15 -9.14 12.18
C GLY A 85 -4.19 -9.72 13.15
N GLU A 86 -3.75 -9.97 14.37
CA GLU A 86 -4.66 -10.33 15.47
C GLU A 86 -5.59 -9.16 15.80
N ILE A 87 -6.86 -9.44 16.08
CA ILE A 87 -7.84 -8.43 16.48
C ILE A 87 -7.49 -7.93 17.89
N ILE A 88 -7.09 -6.67 18.00
CA ILE A 88 -6.75 -6.02 19.27
C ILE A 88 -7.88 -5.16 19.84
N ASN A 89 -8.84 -4.77 18.98
CA ASN A 89 -10.01 -4.01 19.40
C ASN A 89 -11.17 -4.28 18.45
N GLN A 90 -12.38 -4.33 19.01
CA GLN A 90 -13.61 -4.44 18.23
C GLN A 90 -14.69 -3.54 18.83
N LYS A 91 -15.35 -2.74 17.99
CA LYS A 91 -16.44 -1.83 18.34
C LYS A 91 -17.53 -1.88 17.28
N SER A 92 -18.75 -1.52 17.67
CA SER A 92 -19.81 -1.26 16.70
C SER A 92 -19.51 0.00 15.88
N TRP A 93 -20.05 0.09 14.68
CA TRP A 93 -19.98 1.28 13.84
C TRP A 93 -21.34 1.97 13.74
N PRO A 94 -21.37 3.28 13.58
CA PRO A 94 -22.62 4.04 13.49
C PRO A 94 -23.33 3.79 12.16
N LYS A 95 -24.65 3.98 12.17
CA LYS A 95 -25.42 4.06 10.93
C LYS A 95 -25.19 5.42 10.27
N ILE A 96 -24.52 5.45 9.14
CA ILE A 96 -24.19 6.66 8.40
C ILE A 96 -24.58 6.51 6.93
N SER A 97 -25.00 7.61 6.30
CA SER A 97 -25.28 7.61 4.87
C SER A 97 -23.98 7.69 4.05
N ASP A 98 -24.05 7.27 2.79
CA ASP A 98 -22.94 7.38 1.84
C ASP A 98 -22.40 8.80 1.75
N LYS A 99 -23.28 9.80 1.78
CA LYS A 99 -22.91 11.23 1.74
C LYS A 99 -22.04 11.62 2.96
N ILE A 100 -22.42 11.19 4.15
CA ILE A 100 -21.65 11.46 5.37
C ILE A 100 -20.32 10.73 5.32
N LEU A 101 -20.31 9.46 4.87
CA LEU A 101 -19.09 8.68 4.73
C LEU A 101 -18.11 9.35 3.75
N ASP A 102 -18.59 9.82 2.59
CA ASP A 102 -17.74 10.50 1.60
C ASP A 102 -17.15 11.81 2.15
N GLN A 103 -17.91 12.57 2.95
CA GLN A 103 -17.39 13.75 3.65
C GLN A 103 -16.27 13.41 4.65
N TYR A 104 -16.32 12.23 5.30
CA TYR A 104 -15.20 11.78 6.13
C TYR A 104 -13.99 11.40 5.28
N LEU A 105 -14.19 10.78 4.14
CA LEU A 105 -13.11 10.44 3.20
C LEU A 105 -12.42 11.68 2.62
N ASP A 106 -13.10 12.83 2.55
CA ASP A 106 -12.50 14.11 2.11
C ASP A 106 -11.25 14.50 2.89
N ARG A 107 -11.20 14.17 4.19
CA ARG A 107 -10.05 14.46 5.05
C ARG A 107 -8.77 13.75 4.63
N PHE A 108 -8.89 12.69 3.85
CA PHE A 108 -7.77 11.90 3.35
C PHE A 108 -7.37 12.28 1.92
N ARG A 109 -8.07 13.22 1.27
CA ARG A 109 -7.75 13.71 -0.07
C ARG A 109 -6.68 14.79 -0.01
N GLY A 110 -5.86 14.91 -1.06
CA GLY A 110 -4.79 15.90 -1.14
C GLY A 110 -3.49 15.48 -0.44
N ILE A 111 -2.78 16.41 0.13
CA ILE A 111 -1.49 16.17 0.82
C ILE A 111 -1.75 15.86 2.29
N ILE A 112 -1.41 14.66 2.70
CA ILE A 112 -1.54 14.22 4.09
C ILE A 112 -0.17 13.85 4.67
N LYS A 113 -0.07 13.87 5.99
CA LYS A 113 1.09 13.34 6.72
C LYS A 113 0.79 11.90 7.14
N GLN A 114 1.63 10.97 6.76
CA GLN A 114 1.49 9.56 7.10
C GLN A 114 2.74 9.07 7.83
N ILE A 115 2.56 8.39 8.94
CA ILE A 115 3.63 7.65 9.62
C ILE A 115 3.68 6.27 8.96
N PRO A 116 4.81 5.89 8.32
CA PRO A 116 4.95 4.57 7.73
C PRO A 116 4.83 3.46 8.79
N PRO A 117 4.39 2.25 8.42
CA PRO A 117 4.37 1.14 9.37
C PRO A 117 5.79 0.70 9.73
N LYS A 118 5.98 0.17 10.95
CA LYS A 118 7.29 -0.34 11.39
C LYS A 118 7.81 -1.45 10.46
N VAL A 119 6.90 -2.24 9.88
CA VAL A 119 7.22 -3.27 8.87
C VAL A 119 7.22 -2.63 7.48
N SER A 120 8.18 -1.76 7.22
CA SER A 120 8.32 -1.07 5.92
C SER A 120 9.75 -1.11 5.40
N SER A 121 9.93 -0.81 4.10
CA SER A 121 11.25 -0.67 3.48
C SER A 121 11.90 0.70 3.67
N VAL A 122 11.33 1.56 4.51
CA VAL A 122 11.89 2.86 4.87
C VAL A 122 13.24 2.67 5.56
N HIS A 123 14.22 3.52 5.23
CA HIS A 123 15.54 3.50 5.89
C HIS A 123 15.54 4.44 7.11
N ILE A 124 16.10 3.92 8.20
CA ILE A 124 16.39 4.66 9.43
C ILE A 124 17.88 4.44 9.74
N ASN A 125 18.66 5.50 9.76
CA ASN A 125 20.11 5.43 10.05
C ASN A 125 20.83 4.39 9.17
N GLY A 126 20.49 4.32 7.88
CA GLY A 126 21.11 3.41 6.91
C GLY A 126 20.55 1.99 6.89
N GLU A 127 19.65 1.62 7.81
CA GLU A 127 19.04 0.30 7.85
C GLU A 127 17.52 0.36 7.56
N ARG A 128 16.97 -0.70 6.97
CA ARG A 128 15.53 -0.78 6.66
C ARG A 128 14.71 -1.04 7.93
N ALA A 129 13.61 -0.32 8.10
CA ALA A 129 12.74 -0.39 9.27
C ALA A 129 12.24 -1.80 9.57
N TYR A 130 11.87 -2.59 8.54
CA TYR A 130 11.42 -3.96 8.76
C TYR A 130 12.46 -4.86 9.42
N LYS A 131 13.79 -4.63 9.18
CA LYS A 131 14.86 -5.41 9.84
C LYS A 131 14.94 -5.11 11.34
N LYS A 132 14.77 -3.85 11.70
CA LYS A 132 14.69 -3.42 13.11
C LYS A 132 13.44 -3.99 13.79
N SER A 133 12.31 -3.99 13.09
CA SER A 133 11.06 -4.58 13.57
C SER A 133 11.20 -6.08 13.85
N LEU A 134 11.87 -6.85 12.97
CA LEU A 134 12.14 -8.28 13.17
C LEU A 134 13.00 -8.57 14.42
N ARG A 135 13.85 -7.62 14.84
CA ARG A 135 14.64 -7.72 16.06
C ARG A 135 13.94 -7.16 17.30
N ASN A 136 12.66 -6.80 17.18
CA ASN A 136 11.86 -6.15 18.23
C ASN A 136 12.52 -4.88 18.81
N GLU A 137 13.33 -4.18 17.99
CA GLU A 137 13.89 -2.90 18.39
C GLU A 137 12.79 -1.84 18.52
N ASN A 138 12.90 -0.99 19.54
CA ASN A 138 12.00 0.16 19.67
C ASN A 138 12.56 1.32 18.84
N PHE A 139 11.77 1.81 17.88
CA PHE A 139 12.11 2.97 17.05
C PHE A 139 10.83 3.66 16.58
N GLU A 140 10.98 4.92 16.24
CA GLU A 140 9.92 5.74 15.65
C GLU A 140 10.26 6.10 14.21
N LEU A 141 9.23 6.16 13.37
CA LEU A 141 9.35 6.62 12.00
C LEU A 141 8.82 8.04 11.88
N PRO A 142 9.58 8.95 11.27
CA PRO A 142 9.10 10.30 11.05
C PRO A 142 7.91 10.29 10.07
N PRO A 143 6.91 11.16 10.30
CA PRO A 143 5.82 11.31 9.36
C PRO A 143 6.32 11.82 8.00
N ARG A 144 5.74 11.30 6.92
CA ARG A 144 6.05 11.68 5.54
C ARG A 144 4.84 12.30 4.87
N LYS A 145 5.07 13.29 4.03
CA LYS A 145 4.03 13.83 3.17
C LYS A 145 3.78 12.84 2.03
N VAL A 146 2.54 12.44 1.85
CA VAL A 146 2.06 11.65 0.71
C VAL A 146 0.88 12.38 0.08
N LYS A 147 0.61 12.12 -1.20
CA LYS A 147 -0.48 12.77 -1.92
C LYS A 147 -1.50 11.72 -2.33
N ILE A 148 -2.75 11.97 -1.98
CA ILE A 148 -3.91 11.22 -2.45
C ILE A 148 -4.58 12.06 -3.54
N ASP A 149 -4.38 11.67 -4.79
CA ASP A 149 -4.91 12.40 -5.95
C ASP A 149 -6.42 12.18 -6.12
N GLU A 150 -6.88 10.97 -5.81
CA GLU A 150 -8.29 10.57 -5.90
C GLU A 150 -8.59 9.57 -4.77
N LEU A 151 -9.72 9.75 -4.12
CA LEU A 151 -10.29 8.79 -3.18
C LEU A 151 -11.79 8.78 -3.38
N THR A 152 -12.32 7.68 -3.91
CA THR A 152 -13.72 7.53 -4.29
C THR A 152 -14.36 6.40 -3.50
N LEU A 153 -15.48 6.67 -2.87
CA LEU A 153 -16.36 5.67 -2.29
C LEU A 153 -17.03 4.89 -3.45
N MET A 154 -16.76 3.60 -3.54
CA MET A 154 -17.34 2.72 -4.55
C MET A 154 -18.59 2.03 -4.02
N LYS A 155 -18.53 1.54 -2.78
CA LYS A 155 -19.64 0.83 -2.14
C LYS A 155 -19.57 0.98 -0.63
N TRP A 156 -20.73 1.13 0.01
CA TRP A 156 -20.90 1.08 1.45
C TRP A 156 -21.87 -0.05 1.82
N ASP A 157 -21.35 -1.09 2.45
CA ASP A 157 -22.15 -2.15 3.07
C ASP A 157 -22.31 -1.84 4.56
N GLN A 158 -23.36 -1.14 4.90
CA GLN A 158 -23.64 -0.73 6.27
C GLN A 158 -23.94 -1.90 7.20
N ILE A 159 -24.50 -2.98 6.69
CA ILE A 159 -24.85 -4.17 7.49
C ILE A 159 -23.57 -4.82 7.97
N ASN A 160 -22.62 -4.99 7.08
CA ASN A 160 -21.36 -5.66 7.38
C ASN A 160 -20.24 -4.68 7.77
N GLY A 161 -20.46 -3.35 7.72
CA GLY A 161 -19.44 -2.35 8.02
C GLY A 161 -18.26 -2.39 7.05
N ILE A 162 -18.52 -2.65 5.75
CA ILE A 162 -17.49 -2.74 4.72
C ILE A 162 -17.59 -1.57 3.77
N ILE A 163 -16.52 -0.80 3.67
CA ILE A 163 -16.36 0.31 2.74
C ILE A 163 -15.44 -0.15 1.61
N GLU A 164 -15.89 -0.07 0.37
CA GLU A 164 -15.05 -0.28 -0.81
C GLU A 164 -14.66 1.07 -1.40
N ILE A 165 -13.36 1.27 -1.58
CA ILE A 165 -12.78 2.51 -2.09
C ILE A 165 -11.87 2.26 -3.28
N LYS A 166 -11.84 3.25 -4.19
CA LYS A 166 -10.79 3.42 -5.18
C LYS A 166 -9.90 4.57 -4.75
N ILE A 167 -8.59 4.35 -4.71
CA ILE A 167 -7.62 5.35 -4.30
C ILE A 167 -6.49 5.46 -5.31
N LYS A 168 -6.21 6.69 -5.78
CA LYS A 168 -5.04 7.03 -6.58
C LYS A 168 -4.09 7.87 -5.73
N CYS A 169 -2.85 7.44 -5.59
CA CYS A 169 -1.91 8.06 -4.66
C CYS A 169 -0.48 8.08 -5.19
N SER A 170 0.33 8.95 -4.60
CA SER A 170 1.76 9.04 -4.85
C SER A 170 2.52 7.80 -4.38
N ALA A 171 3.74 7.60 -4.89
CA ALA A 171 4.66 6.61 -4.38
C ALA A 171 4.93 6.79 -2.87
N GLY A 172 5.15 5.68 -2.20
CA GLY A 172 5.44 5.68 -0.76
C GLY A 172 4.21 5.82 0.14
N THR A 173 3.01 5.86 -0.43
CA THR A 173 1.75 5.80 0.33
C THR A 173 1.47 4.37 0.79
N TYR A 174 1.23 4.19 2.08
CA TYR A 174 0.85 2.93 2.69
C TYR A 174 -0.66 2.88 2.87
N ILE A 175 -1.32 2.08 2.04
CA ILE A 175 -2.79 2.04 2.01
C ILE A 175 -3.36 1.42 3.29
N SER A 176 -2.72 0.38 3.83
CA SER A 176 -3.09 -0.23 5.11
C SER A 176 -3.12 0.77 6.27
N CYS A 177 -2.22 1.76 6.25
CA CYS A 177 -2.13 2.76 7.29
C CYS A 177 -2.92 4.05 7.00
N LEU A 178 -3.66 4.12 5.88
CA LEU A 178 -4.34 5.36 5.49
C LEU A 178 -5.31 5.84 6.58
N LEU A 179 -6.07 4.93 7.16
CA LEU A 179 -7.09 5.26 8.17
C LEU A 179 -6.52 5.58 9.56
N TYR A 180 -5.26 5.23 9.80
CA TYR A 180 -4.58 5.51 11.07
C TYR A 180 -3.75 6.81 11.02
N THR A 181 -3.70 7.46 9.85
CA THR A 181 -3.00 8.73 9.65
C THR A 181 -3.87 9.95 9.88
N SER A 182 -5.11 9.76 10.29
CA SER A 182 -6.01 10.84 10.65
C SER A 182 -5.47 11.65 11.82
N PRO A 183 -5.64 12.97 11.83
CA PRO A 183 -5.31 13.78 12.99
C PRO A 183 -6.10 13.28 14.19
N SER A 184 -5.39 12.85 15.22
CA SER A 184 -5.84 12.45 16.55
C SER A 184 -7.17 11.67 16.67
N PRO A 185 -7.20 10.56 17.43
CA PRO A 185 -8.44 9.85 17.79
C PRO A 185 -9.47 10.75 18.51
N ARG A 186 -9.07 11.96 18.95
CA ARG A 186 -9.97 12.95 19.59
C ARG A 186 -10.89 13.64 18.58
N ASP A 187 -10.51 13.69 17.28
CA ASP A 187 -11.32 14.32 16.23
C ASP A 187 -12.24 13.32 15.53
N ALA A 188 -12.15 12.06 15.87
CA ALA A 188 -13.03 10.98 15.41
C ALA A 188 -14.15 10.67 16.42
N GLN A 189 -14.50 11.61 17.29
CA GLN A 189 -15.72 11.50 18.08
C GLN A 189 -16.91 11.83 17.15
N LEU A 190 -17.59 10.78 16.75
CA LEU A 190 -18.99 10.81 16.30
C LEU A 190 -19.90 10.86 17.53
#